data_f94fa597f93530f14488202e2da8db14
#
_entry.id   f94fa597f93530f14488202e2da8db14
#
_cell.length_a   1.000
_cell.length_b   1.000
_cell.length_c   1.000
_cell.angle_alpha   90.00
_cell.angle_beta   90.00
_cell.angle_gamma   90.00
#
_symmetry.space_group_name_H-M   'P 1'
#
loop_
_entity.id
_entity.type
_entity.pdbx_description
1 polymer ?
#
loop_
_entity_poly.entity_id
_entity_poly.type
_entity_poly.pdbx_seq_one_letter_code
_entity_poly.pdbx_strand_id
1 'polypeptide(L)'
;PESLDAFGGAIFLGGIALSFWYVYFTSRNERWWALIPAGVMTALALVVIVSERFEEYSGAVFLGGIGLAFFMVYFTNMSERWWALIPGGVLSTLAGVTIAAERFGEFQTAGFFFFGLALTFLLVALFAKMSWAYWPALVLGIMGFLGIASLLDFANYIWAIALIAAGGFILIRYFVNNRQG
;
A
#
# COMPACT_ATOMS: atom_id res chain seq x y z
N PRO A 1 11.86 -33.17 13.29
CA PRO A 1 11.64 -32.41 14.51
C PRO A 1 11.22 -30.97 14.22
N GLU A 2 11.90 -30.24 13.29
CA GLU A 2 11.63 -28.84 12.99
C GLU A 2 10.18 -28.53 12.52
N SER A 3 9.61 -29.43 11.73
CA SER A 3 8.21 -29.26 11.29
C SER A 3 7.20 -29.33 12.44
N LEU A 4 7.47 -30.14 13.46
CA LEU A 4 6.58 -30.25 14.64
C LEU A 4 6.63 -28.99 15.51
N ASP A 5 7.81 -28.35 15.60
CA ASP A 5 7.98 -27.10 16.36
C ASP A 5 7.27 -25.92 15.64
N ALA A 6 7.35 -25.87 14.31
CA ALA A 6 6.63 -24.88 13.50
C ALA A 6 5.11 -25.05 13.64
N PHE A 7 4.59 -26.27 13.54
CA PHE A 7 3.16 -26.53 13.79
C PHE A 7 2.73 -26.13 15.21
N GLY A 8 3.58 -26.37 16.22
CA GLY A 8 3.32 -25.92 17.60
C GLY A 8 3.14 -24.41 17.68
N GLY A 9 4.03 -23.65 17.03
CA GLY A 9 3.95 -22.18 16.95
C GLY A 9 2.68 -21.70 16.24
N ALA A 10 2.34 -22.31 15.09
CA ALA A 10 1.13 -21.97 14.34
C ALA A 10 -0.15 -22.27 15.14
N ILE A 11 -0.21 -23.41 15.84
CA ILE A 11 -1.35 -23.77 16.70
C ILE A 11 -1.49 -22.79 17.87
N PHE A 12 -0.38 -22.42 18.51
CA PHE A 12 -0.38 -21.45 19.61
C PHE A 12 -0.89 -20.06 19.15
N LEU A 13 -0.34 -19.53 18.06
CA LEU A 13 -0.78 -18.24 17.49
C LEU A 13 -2.22 -18.32 17.00
N GLY A 14 -2.61 -19.42 16.38
CA GLY A 14 -3.99 -19.68 15.95
C GLY A 14 -4.96 -19.73 17.12
N GLY A 15 -4.58 -20.32 18.24
CA GLY A 15 -5.37 -20.34 19.49
C GLY A 15 -5.60 -18.93 20.04
N ILE A 16 -4.56 -18.09 20.02
CA ILE A 16 -4.70 -16.68 20.42
C ILE A 16 -5.62 -15.94 19.43
N ALA A 17 -5.42 -16.15 18.12
CA ALA A 17 -6.27 -15.56 17.09
C ALA A 17 -7.75 -15.92 17.30
N LEU A 18 -8.06 -17.20 17.53
CA LEU A 18 -9.41 -17.68 17.78
C LEU A 18 -10.04 -17.03 19.02
N SER A 19 -9.25 -16.77 20.08
CA SER A 19 -9.73 -16.07 21.27
C SER A 19 -10.16 -14.64 20.95
N PHE A 20 -9.40 -13.89 20.14
CA PHE A 20 -9.79 -12.54 19.70
C PHE A 20 -10.95 -12.57 18.71
N TRP A 21 -11.02 -13.56 17.81
CA TRP A 21 -12.18 -13.77 16.94
C TRP A 21 -13.46 -14.01 17.78
N TYR A 22 -13.38 -14.84 18.81
CA TYR A 22 -14.50 -15.06 19.73
C TYR A 22 -14.95 -13.77 20.41
N VAL A 23 -13.98 -12.97 20.92
CA VAL A 23 -14.27 -11.65 21.52
C VAL A 23 -15.00 -10.74 20.53
N TYR A 24 -14.57 -10.69 19.28
CA TYR A 24 -15.22 -9.90 18.24
C TYR A 24 -16.66 -10.38 17.98
N PHE A 25 -16.86 -11.69 17.81
CA PHE A 25 -18.19 -12.23 17.49
C PHE A 25 -19.20 -12.10 18.64
N THR A 26 -18.75 -11.96 19.89
CA THR A 26 -19.62 -11.77 21.04
C THR A 26 -20.33 -10.40 21.03
N SER A 27 -19.67 -9.34 20.56
CA SER A 27 -20.25 -7.99 20.47
C SER A 27 -19.57 -7.19 19.35
N ARG A 28 -19.96 -7.41 18.09
CA ARG A 28 -19.31 -6.86 16.90
C ARG A 28 -19.20 -5.32 16.91
N ASN A 29 -20.20 -4.63 17.44
CA ASN A 29 -20.21 -3.16 17.46
C ASN A 29 -19.29 -2.57 18.52
N GLU A 30 -19.23 -3.17 19.69
CA GLU A 30 -18.45 -2.65 20.82
C GLU A 30 -17.01 -3.16 20.79
N ARG A 31 -16.79 -4.39 20.31
CA ARG A 31 -15.52 -5.09 20.35
C ARG A 31 -14.84 -5.19 18.96
N TRP A 32 -15.13 -4.25 18.10
CA TRP A 32 -14.51 -4.18 16.76
C TRP A 32 -12.97 -4.12 16.80
N TRP A 33 -12.42 -3.55 17.85
CA TRP A 33 -10.96 -3.47 18.05
C TRP A 33 -10.29 -4.86 18.11
N ALA A 34 -11.02 -5.89 18.51
CA ALA A 34 -10.51 -7.25 18.58
C ALA A 34 -10.17 -7.84 17.19
N LEU A 35 -10.70 -7.25 16.11
CA LEU A 35 -10.32 -7.61 14.73
C LEU A 35 -8.83 -7.39 14.45
N ILE A 36 -8.23 -6.34 15.04
CA ILE A 36 -6.81 -6.01 14.80
C ILE A 36 -5.92 -7.14 15.36
N PRO A 37 -5.94 -7.45 16.67
CA PRO A 37 -5.12 -8.54 17.19
C PRO A 37 -5.52 -9.91 16.61
N ALA A 38 -6.81 -10.16 16.32
CA ALA A 38 -7.24 -11.39 15.65
C ALA A 38 -6.56 -11.55 14.28
N GLY A 39 -6.58 -10.49 13.47
CA GLY A 39 -5.97 -10.49 12.14
C GLY A 39 -4.44 -10.61 12.19
N VAL A 40 -3.79 -9.88 13.11
CA VAL A 40 -2.33 -9.97 13.31
C VAL A 40 -1.90 -11.39 13.71
N MET A 41 -2.57 -12.00 14.68
CA MET A 41 -2.25 -13.36 15.13
C MET A 41 -2.56 -14.40 14.04
N THR A 42 -3.64 -14.21 13.28
CA THR A 42 -3.95 -15.05 12.11
C THR A 42 -2.86 -14.93 11.05
N ALA A 43 -2.42 -13.70 10.72
CA ALA A 43 -1.35 -13.48 9.76
C ALA A 43 -0.04 -14.13 10.20
N LEU A 44 0.33 -13.99 11.48
CA LEU A 44 1.52 -14.67 12.04
C LEU A 44 1.42 -16.19 11.97
N ALA A 45 0.26 -16.76 12.32
CA ALA A 45 0.06 -18.22 12.20
C ALA A 45 0.19 -18.69 10.75
N LEU A 46 -0.34 -17.91 9.80
CA LEU A 46 -0.21 -18.20 8.36
C LEU A 46 1.25 -18.10 7.88
N VAL A 47 1.99 -17.09 8.35
CA VAL A 47 3.42 -16.95 8.02
C VAL A 47 4.19 -18.19 8.44
N VAL A 48 3.99 -18.70 9.64
CA VAL A 48 4.66 -19.92 10.11
C VAL A 48 4.40 -21.11 9.18
N ILE A 49 3.16 -21.26 8.68
CA ILE A 49 2.78 -22.34 7.76
C ILE A 49 3.37 -22.11 6.36
N VAL A 50 3.35 -20.87 5.88
CA VAL A 50 3.76 -20.52 4.51
C VAL A 50 5.28 -20.51 4.38
N SER A 51 6.02 -20.07 5.42
CA SER A 51 7.47 -19.95 5.39
C SER A 51 8.20 -21.27 5.14
N GLU A 52 7.61 -22.41 5.51
CA GLU A 52 8.20 -23.73 5.24
C GLU A 52 8.29 -24.05 3.74
N ARG A 53 7.43 -23.47 2.91
CA ARG A 53 7.37 -23.75 1.45
C ARG A 53 7.64 -22.54 0.58
N PHE A 54 7.35 -21.35 1.08
CA PHE A 54 7.37 -20.11 0.32
C PHE A 54 7.93 -18.98 1.18
N GLU A 55 9.18 -19.12 1.64
CA GLU A 55 9.87 -18.18 2.51
C GLU A 55 9.84 -16.75 1.92
N GLU A 56 10.04 -16.62 0.61
CA GLU A 56 10.02 -15.35 -0.14
C GLU A 56 8.72 -14.56 0.02
N TYR A 57 7.57 -15.24 0.19
CA TYR A 57 6.26 -14.56 0.34
C TYR A 57 5.85 -14.30 1.78
N SER A 58 6.63 -14.73 2.76
CA SER A 58 6.27 -14.62 4.19
C SER A 58 6.03 -13.18 4.61
N GLY A 59 6.86 -12.24 4.15
CA GLY A 59 6.69 -10.80 4.39
C GLY A 59 5.40 -10.26 3.77
N ALA A 60 5.08 -10.67 2.53
CA ALA A 60 3.84 -10.27 1.86
C ALA A 60 2.61 -10.82 2.56
N VAL A 61 2.63 -12.08 2.99
CA VAL A 61 1.53 -12.71 3.73
C VAL A 61 1.31 -12.02 5.07
N PHE A 62 2.38 -11.68 5.78
CA PHE A 62 2.30 -10.97 7.06
C PHE A 62 1.69 -9.57 6.90
N LEU A 63 2.29 -8.75 6.03
CA LEU A 63 1.84 -7.37 5.82
C LEU A 63 0.44 -7.33 5.21
N GLY A 64 0.18 -8.18 4.22
CA GLY A 64 -1.13 -8.28 3.59
C GLY A 64 -2.22 -8.76 4.55
N GLY A 65 -1.91 -9.73 5.41
CA GLY A 65 -2.82 -10.23 6.44
C GLY A 65 -3.21 -9.15 7.45
N ILE A 66 -2.25 -8.35 7.92
CA ILE A 66 -2.54 -7.22 8.80
C ILE A 66 -3.33 -6.14 8.04
N GLY A 67 -2.97 -5.84 6.79
CA GLY A 67 -3.70 -4.91 5.94
C GLY A 67 -5.17 -5.29 5.79
N LEU A 68 -5.45 -6.58 5.55
CA LEU A 68 -6.81 -7.13 5.50
C LEU A 68 -7.57 -6.95 6.82
N ALA A 69 -6.91 -7.12 7.97
CA ALA A 69 -7.55 -6.89 9.27
C ALA A 69 -8.01 -5.43 9.41
N PHE A 70 -7.22 -4.46 8.96
CA PHE A 70 -7.63 -3.04 8.95
C PHE A 70 -8.76 -2.76 7.98
N PHE A 71 -8.79 -3.38 6.80
CA PHE A 71 -9.93 -3.27 5.89
C PHE A 71 -11.20 -3.88 6.53
N MET A 72 -11.10 -5.00 7.23
CA MET A 72 -12.24 -5.55 7.99
C MET A 72 -12.75 -4.54 9.02
N VAL A 73 -11.86 -3.86 9.77
CA VAL A 73 -12.24 -2.79 10.70
C VAL A 73 -12.99 -1.67 9.99
N TYR A 74 -12.50 -1.22 8.84
CA TYR A 74 -13.18 -0.22 8.01
C TYR A 74 -14.60 -0.65 7.64
N PHE A 75 -14.78 -1.88 7.15
CA PHE A 75 -16.08 -2.39 6.71
C PHE A 75 -17.08 -2.60 7.85
N THR A 76 -16.65 -2.65 9.11
CA THR A 76 -17.58 -2.72 10.24
C THR A 76 -18.36 -1.41 10.47
N ASN A 77 -17.76 -0.26 10.19
CA ASN A 77 -18.42 1.06 10.20
C ASN A 77 -17.60 2.06 9.36
N MET A 78 -17.93 2.18 8.08
CA MET A 78 -17.18 2.96 7.09
C MET A 78 -17.09 4.45 7.44
N SER A 79 -18.08 5.02 8.15
CA SER A 79 -18.11 6.45 8.49
C SER A 79 -17.26 6.79 9.70
N GLU A 80 -17.24 5.97 10.72
CA GLU A 80 -16.48 6.22 11.95
C GLU A 80 -15.06 5.68 11.87
N ARG A 81 -14.85 4.58 11.13
CA ARG A 81 -13.58 3.85 11.04
C ARG A 81 -12.87 4.05 9.71
N TRP A 82 -13.14 5.17 9.05
CA TRP A 82 -12.50 5.54 7.79
C TRP A 82 -10.96 5.55 7.88
N TRP A 83 -10.44 5.90 9.05
CA TRP A 83 -9.00 5.93 9.32
C TRP A 83 -8.30 4.59 9.07
N ALA A 84 -9.03 3.46 9.21
CA ALA A 84 -8.49 2.13 9.01
C ALA A 84 -8.13 1.85 7.53
N LEU A 85 -8.65 2.64 6.57
CA LEU A 85 -8.22 2.60 5.18
C LEU A 85 -6.73 2.92 5.02
N ILE A 86 -6.19 3.83 5.84
CA ILE A 86 -4.80 4.27 5.73
C ILE A 86 -3.84 3.12 6.06
N PRO A 87 -3.83 2.55 7.28
CA PRO A 87 -2.96 1.42 7.58
C PRO A 87 -3.26 0.20 6.71
N GLY A 88 -4.53 -0.06 6.38
CA GLY A 88 -4.91 -1.14 5.48
C GLY A 88 -4.28 -1.00 4.10
N GLY A 89 -4.36 0.17 3.49
CA GLY A 89 -3.78 0.46 2.18
C GLY A 89 -2.25 0.49 2.20
N VAL A 90 -1.63 1.11 3.21
CA VAL A 90 -0.18 1.16 3.36
C VAL A 90 0.41 -0.24 3.50
N LEU A 91 -0.15 -1.08 4.39
CA LEU A 91 0.32 -2.45 4.61
C LEU A 91 0.12 -3.34 3.37
N SER A 92 -1.00 -3.18 2.67
CA SER A 92 -1.25 -3.90 1.40
C SER A 92 -0.28 -3.45 0.30
N THR A 93 0.05 -2.16 0.26
CA THR A 93 1.08 -1.63 -0.64
C THR A 93 2.45 -2.24 -0.33
N LEU A 94 2.85 -2.25 0.94
CA LEU A 94 4.11 -2.87 1.36
C LEU A 94 4.15 -4.35 1.03
N ALA A 95 3.05 -5.09 1.23
CA ALA A 95 2.95 -6.49 0.81
C ALA A 95 3.16 -6.67 -0.71
N GLY A 96 2.58 -5.79 -1.52
CA GLY A 96 2.80 -5.79 -2.97
C GLY A 96 4.25 -5.45 -3.35
N VAL A 97 4.85 -4.51 -2.64
CA VAL A 97 6.24 -4.08 -2.83
C VAL A 97 7.24 -5.20 -2.52
N THR A 98 7.02 -5.99 -1.48
CA THR A 98 7.88 -7.15 -1.19
C THR A 98 7.91 -8.15 -2.34
N ILE A 99 6.77 -8.40 -2.98
CA ILE A 99 6.68 -9.28 -4.17
C ILE A 99 7.32 -8.61 -5.39
N ALA A 100 7.11 -7.30 -5.57
CA ALA A 100 7.65 -6.57 -6.71
C ALA A 100 9.19 -6.45 -6.66
N ALA A 101 9.76 -6.32 -5.45
CA ALA A 101 11.20 -6.17 -5.26
C ALA A 101 12.04 -7.33 -5.83
N GLU A 102 11.48 -8.53 -5.86
CA GLU A 102 12.15 -9.70 -6.42
C GLU A 102 12.18 -9.72 -7.95
N ARG A 103 11.28 -8.97 -8.58
CA ARG A 103 11.08 -9.00 -10.05
C ARG A 103 11.53 -7.74 -10.75
N PHE A 104 11.56 -6.63 -10.04
CA PHE A 104 11.83 -5.30 -10.60
C PHE A 104 13.02 -4.66 -9.89
N GLY A 105 13.70 -3.72 -10.56
CA GLY A 105 14.78 -2.97 -9.96
C GLY A 105 14.31 -2.03 -8.83
N GLU A 106 15.26 -1.50 -8.05
CA GLU A 106 14.97 -0.67 -6.86
C GLU A 106 14.12 0.56 -7.20
N PHE A 107 14.41 1.22 -8.32
CA PHE A 107 13.70 2.44 -8.72
C PHE A 107 12.25 2.17 -9.11
N GLN A 108 11.99 1.07 -9.81
CA GLN A 108 10.66 0.63 -10.18
C GLN A 108 9.85 0.19 -8.96
N THR A 109 10.51 -0.52 -8.04
CA THR A 109 9.90 -0.96 -6.77
C THR A 109 9.49 0.24 -5.93
N ALA A 110 10.32 1.31 -5.86
CA ALA A 110 9.94 2.58 -5.27
C ALA A 110 8.74 3.22 -5.98
N GLY A 111 8.68 3.13 -7.30
CA GLY A 111 7.53 3.59 -8.10
C GLY A 111 6.24 2.90 -7.71
N PHE A 112 6.25 1.58 -7.58
CA PHE A 112 5.09 0.78 -7.10
C PHE A 112 4.68 1.16 -5.68
N PHE A 113 5.65 1.41 -4.79
CA PHE A 113 5.37 1.88 -3.43
C PHE A 113 4.63 3.22 -3.43
N PHE A 114 5.14 4.22 -4.11
CA PHE A 114 4.49 5.53 -4.18
C PHE A 114 3.12 5.46 -4.87
N PHE A 115 3.00 4.66 -5.91
CA PHE A 115 1.72 4.48 -6.61
C PHE A 115 0.67 3.80 -5.71
N GLY A 116 1.06 2.79 -4.93
CA GLY A 116 0.18 2.14 -3.96
C GLY A 116 -0.25 3.07 -2.83
N LEU A 117 0.67 3.92 -2.34
CA LEU A 117 0.31 4.98 -1.38
C LEU A 117 -0.65 6.00 -2.00
N ALA A 118 -0.42 6.42 -3.25
CA ALA A 118 -1.32 7.32 -3.98
C ALA A 118 -2.73 6.73 -4.07
N LEU A 119 -2.83 5.45 -4.41
CA LEU A 119 -4.10 4.72 -4.46
C LEU A 119 -4.76 4.69 -3.07
N THR A 120 -4.00 4.46 -2.01
CA THR A 120 -4.50 4.48 -0.63
C THR A 120 -5.14 5.82 -0.28
N PHE A 121 -4.46 6.95 -0.56
CA PHE A 121 -5.01 8.27 -0.30
C PHE A 121 -6.17 8.62 -1.23
N LEU A 122 -6.18 8.13 -2.47
CA LEU A 122 -7.30 8.27 -3.38
C LEU A 122 -8.54 7.54 -2.84
N LEU A 123 -8.38 6.33 -2.31
CA LEU A 123 -9.47 5.59 -1.66
C LEU A 123 -10.01 6.36 -0.44
N VAL A 124 -9.14 6.97 0.38
CA VAL A 124 -9.55 7.83 1.50
C VAL A 124 -10.33 9.05 0.99
N ALA A 125 -9.85 9.71 -0.07
CA ALA A 125 -10.54 10.86 -0.66
C ALA A 125 -11.95 10.50 -1.16
N LEU A 126 -12.09 9.37 -1.84
CA LEU A 126 -13.34 8.95 -2.47
C LEU A 126 -14.33 8.33 -1.46
N PHE A 127 -13.88 7.38 -0.65
CA PHE A 127 -14.76 6.60 0.23
C PHE A 127 -14.99 7.28 1.58
N ALA A 128 -13.97 7.89 2.17
CA ALA A 128 -14.12 8.67 3.40
C ALA A 128 -14.53 10.13 3.14
N LYS A 129 -14.62 10.55 1.85
CA LYS A 129 -14.98 11.90 1.42
C LYS A 129 -14.08 13.00 2.02
N MET A 130 -12.81 12.67 2.23
CA MET A 130 -11.81 13.57 2.82
C MET A 130 -11.06 14.33 1.71
N SER A 131 -11.46 15.58 1.44
CA SER A 131 -10.89 16.40 0.35
C SER A 131 -9.39 16.66 0.48
N TRP A 132 -8.84 16.70 1.69
CA TRP A 132 -7.40 16.87 1.90
C TRP A 132 -6.56 15.72 1.30
N ALA A 133 -7.14 14.50 1.21
CA ALA A 133 -6.43 13.32 0.75
C ALA A 133 -6.13 13.32 -0.76
N TYR A 134 -6.78 14.20 -1.55
CA TYR A 134 -6.44 14.37 -2.97
C TYR A 134 -5.03 14.91 -3.18
N TRP A 135 -4.53 15.77 -2.29
CA TRP A 135 -3.18 16.34 -2.43
C TRP A 135 -2.07 15.30 -2.29
N PRO A 136 -1.99 14.52 -1.20
CA PRO A 136 -1.01 13.46 -1.13
C PRO A 136 -1.22 12.39 -2.22
N ALA A 137 -2.47 12.07 -2.61
CA ALA A 137 -2.73 11.15 -3.71
C ALA A 137 -2.12 11.63 -5.02
N LEU A 138 -2.25 12.92 -5.34
CA LEU A 138 -1.69 13.51 -6.56
C LEU A 138 -0.15 13.48 -6.54
N VAL A 139 0.47 13.96 -5.47
CA VAL A 139 1.93 14.05 -5.36
C VAL A 139 2.57 12.66 -5.42
N LEU A 140 2.05 11.72 -4.62
CA LEU A 140 2.52 10.34 -4.60
C LEU A 140 2.24 9.62 -5.93
N GLY A 141 1.11 9.94 -6.58
CA GLY A 141 0.77 9.42 -7.91
C GLY A 141 1.77 9.84 -8.98
N ILE A 142 2.18 11.12 -8.98
CA ILE A 142 3.22 11.61 -9.90
C ILE A 142 4.56 10.89 -9.61
N MET A 143 4.96 10.79 -8.35
CA MET A 143 6.21 10.09 -7.96
C MET A 143 6.16 8.61 -8.38
N GLY A 144 5.04 7.94 -8.14
CA GLY A 144 4.84 6.55 -8.52
C GLY A 144 4.88 6.36 -10.04
N PHE A 145 4.20 7.23 -10.78
CA PHE A 145 4.22 7.21 -12.24
C PHE A 145 5.62 7.38 -12.81
N LEU A 146 6.40 8.33 -12.30
CA LEU A 146 7.78 8.55 -12.73
C LEU A 146 8.68 7.32 -12.45
N GLY A 147 8.49 6.67 -11.28
CA GLY A 147 9.20 5.46 -10.93
C GLY A 147 8.85 4.29 -11.87
N ILE A 148 7.56 4.09 -12.17
CA ILE A 148 7.11 3.02 -13.07
C ILE A 148 7.45 3.33 -14.53
N ALA A 149 7.35 4.59 -14.95
CA ALA A 149 7.67 5.01 -16.32
C ALA A 149 9.14 4.75 -16.69
N SER A 150 10.04 4.61 -15.71
CA SER A 150 11.42 4.19 -15.96
C SER A 150 11.51 2.77 -16.55
N LEU A 151 10.51 1.89 -16.35
CA LEU A 151 10.41 0.59 -17.01
C LEU A 151 10.24 0.69 -18.54
N LEU A 152 9.69 1.80 -19.03
CA LEU A 152 9.34 2.01 -20.43
C LEU A 152 10.41 2.80 -21.20
N ASP A 153 11.62 2.99 -20.62
CA ASP A 153 12.68 3.87 -21.14
C ASP A 153 12.25 5.33 -21.39
N PHE A 154 11.03 5.70 -20.99
CA PHE A 154 10.53 7.08 -21.13
C PHE A 154 11.31 8.09 -20.27
N ALA A 155 11.98 7.64 -19.21
CA ALA A 155 12.75 8.51 -18.34
C ALA A 155 13.86 9.25 -19.14
N ASN A 156 14.43 8.61 -20.17
CA ASN A 156 15.43 9.22 -21.04
C ASN A 156 14.84 10.33 -21.94
N TYR A 157 13.54 10.29 -22.23
CA TYR A 157 12.88 11.28 -23.08
C TYR A 157 12.22 12.42 -22.30
N ILE A 158 11.95 12.26 -21.01
CA ILE A 158 11.30 13.29 -20.18
C ILE A 158 12.15 14.57 -20.13
N TRP A 159 13.48 14.43 -19.97
CA TRP A 159 14.39 15.56 -19.97
C TRP A 159 14.45 16.28 -21.32
N ALA A 160 14.42 15.52 -22.41
CA ALA A 160 14.40 16.08 -23.76
C ALA A 160 13.10 16.85 -24.01
N ILE A 161 11.94 16.28 -23.62
CA ILE A 161 10.64 16.94 -23.74
C ILE A 161 10.57 18.21 -22.88
N ALA A 162 11.06 18.15 -21.64
CA ALA A 162 11.12 19.31 -20.75
C ALA A 162 12.00 20.44 -21.30
N LEU A 163 13.17 20.10 -21.86
CA LEU A 163 14.05 21.08 -22.51
C LEU A 163 13.44 21.69 -23.77
N ILE A 164 12.77 20.89 -24.59
CA ILE A 164 12.05 21.37 -25.79
C ILE A 164 10.91 22.29 -25.39
N ALA A 165 10.12 21.92 -24.38
CA ALA A 165 9.03 22.74 -23.88
C ALA A 165 9.54 24.07 -23.28
N ALA A 166 10.62 24.03 -22.48
CA ALA A 166 11.24 25.23 -21.91
C ALA A 166 11.82 26.13 -23.01
N GLY A 167 12.54 25.53 -23.97
CA GLY A 167 13.08 26.28 -25.14
C GLY A 167 11.98 26.90 -25.98
N GLY A 168 10.91 26.15 -26.27
CA GLY A 168 9.74 26.65 -27.00
C GLY A 168 9.04 27.80 -26.26
N PHE A 169 8.88 27.69 -24.94
CA PHE A 169 8.30 28.74 -24.11
C PHE A 169 9.15 30.04 -24.14
N ILE A 170 10.48 29.89 -24.03
CA ILE A 170 11.40 31.05 -24.11
C ILE A 170 11.33 31.73 -25.49
N LEU A 171 11.29 30.96 -26.56
CA LEU A 171 11.16 31.49 -27.92
C LEU A 171 9.84 32.22 -28.13
N ILE A 172 8.71 31.62 -27.71
CA ILE A 172 7.42 32.27 -27.81
C ILE A 172 7.41 33.60 -27.02
N ARG A 173 7.93 33.58 -25.80
CA ARG A 173 8.00 34.80 -24.96
C ARG A 173 8.91 35.87 -25.62
N TYR A 174 10.02 35.48 -26.24
CA TYR A 174 10.90 36.42 -26.95
C TYR A 174 10.18 37.07 -28.15
N PHE A 175 9.47 36.30 -28.97
CA PHE A 175 8.76 36.83 -30.13
C PHE A 175 7.55 37.67 -29.76
N VAL A 176 6.83 37.33 -28.69
CA VAL A 176 5.70 38.11 -28.20
C VAL A 176 6.18 39.48 -27.67
N ASN A 177 7.27 39.48 -26.91
CA ASN A 177 7.80 40.70 -26.30
C ASN A 177 8.41 41.66 -27.35
N ASN A 178 9.02 41.14 -28.41
CA ASN A 178 9.57 41.97 -29.51
C ASN A 178 8.53 42.53 -30.49
N ARG A 179 7.26 42.12 -30.39
CA ARG A 179 6.16 42.74 -31.19
C ARG A 179 5.51 43.92 -30.52
N GLN A 180 5.87 44.23 -29.27
CA GLN A 180 5.29 45.34 -28.49
C GLN A 180 6.25 46.53 -28.37
N GLY A 181 7.44 46.48 -28.97
CA GLY A 181 8.39 47.59 -29.13
C GLY A 181 8.48 48.04 -30.60
#